data_2353e24ff0183b943bfe674a4082b5fd
#
_entry.id   2353e24ff0183b943bfe674a4082b5fd
#
_cell.length_a   1.000
_cell.length_b   1.000
_cell.length_c   1.000
_cell.angle_alpha   90.00
_cell.angle_beta   90.00
_cell.angle_gamma   90.00
#
_symmetry.space_group_name_H-M   'P 1'
#
loop_
_entity.id
_entity.type
_entity.pdbx_description
1 polymer ?
#
loop_
_entity_poly.entity_id
_entity_poly.type
_entity_poly.pdbx_seq_one_letter_code
_entity_poly.pdbx_strand_id
1 'polypeptide(L)'
;MEQYLTKEDCIRKGFVRTEDGMYRKLNTLERYANSGWLDFGDKRYSAVDRVSAGCRLERDYYLARLETVCANDIRKVKVDGHGSAVLPESVLDARDRFNKACKAIPHEFWDVVVRVCCEDKGFILNGESDRKKVYAKHRQAMVLCLGLDRLIEHYRSSRCEY
;
A
#
# COMPACT_ATOMS: atom_id res chain seq x y z
N MET A 1 15.77 -0.49 31.56
CA MET A 1 14.65 -1.45 31.76
C MET A 1 13.75 -1.38 30.53
N GLU A 2 13.77 -2.40 29.70
CA GLU A 2 12.84 -2.52 28.57
C GLU A 2 11.44 -2.79 29.17
N GLN A 3 10.53 -1.85 29.04
CA GLN A 3 9.13 -2.05 29.41
C GLN A 3 8.50 -2.98 28.37
N TYR A 4 8.33 -4.24 28.72
CA TYR A 4 7.55 -5.17 27.90
C TYR A 4 6.09 -4.69 27.86
N LEU A 5 5.60 -4.39 26.65
CA LEU A 5 4.23 -3.99 26.45
C LEU A 5 3.29 -5.16 26.81
N THR A 6 2.25 -4.87 27.58
CA THR A 6 1.23 -5.88 27.85
C THR A 6 0.42 -6.18 26.60
N LYS A 7 -0.27 -7.35 26.56
CA LYS A 7 -1.15 -7.72 25.44
C LYS A 7 -2.18 -6.63 25.14
N GLU A 8 -2.74 -6.03 26.17
CA GLU A 8 -3.74 -4.95 26.07
C GLU A 8 -3.13 -3.65 25.51
N ASP A 9 -1.90 -3.31 25.91
CA ASP A 9 -1.18 -2.17 25.37
C ASP A 9 -0.82 -2.34 23.90
N CYS A 10 -0.48 -3.55 23.47
CA CYS A 10 -0.23 -3.88 22.07
C CYS A 10 -1.49 -3.64 21.24
N ILE A 11 -2.64 -4.16 21.67
CA ILE A 11 -3.91 -3.98 20.96
C ILE A 11 -4.29 -2.49 20.90
N ARG A 12 -4.15 -1.75 22.01
CA ARG A 12 -4.43 -0.30 22.07
C ARG A 12 -3.54 0.49 21.13
N LYS A 13 -2.29 0.10 20.94
CA LYS A 13 -1.32 0.73 20.03
C LYS A 13 -1.44 0.26 18.58
N GLY A 14 -2.43 -0.58 18.25
CA GLY A 14 -2.67 -1.06 16.89
C GLY A 14 -1.71 -2.16 16.45
N PHE A 15 -1.27 -3.00 17.38
CA PHE A 15 -0.52 -4.22 17.06
C PHE A 15 -1.47 -5.41 16.96
N VAL A 16 -1.17 -6.32 16.06
CA VAL A 16 -1.87 -7.59 15.88
C VAL A 16 -0.90 -8.73 16.14
N ARG A 17 -1.39 -9.79 16.79
CA ARG A 17 -0.61 -11.00 16.97
C ARG A 17 -0.59 -11.81 15.68
N THR A 18 0.61 -12.15 15.21
CA THR A 18 0.83 -13.04 14.06
C THR A 18 0.65 -14.51 14.45
N GLU A 19 0.54 -15.40 13.47
CA GLU A 19 0.43 -16.86 13.69
C GLU A 19 1.62 -17.41 14.48
N ASP A 20 2.81 -16.83 14.30
CA ASP A 20 4.05 -17.17 15.02
C ASP A 20 4.05 -16.66 16.47
N GLY A 21 2.98 -16.02 16.92
CA GLY A 21 2.85 -15.49 18.28
C GLY A 21 3.51 -14.12 18.50
N MET A 22 4.17 -13.57 17.49
CA MET A 22 4.79 -12.25 17.54
C MET A 22 3.73 -11.14 17.37
N TYR A 23 4.07 -9.91 17.74
CA TYR A 23 3.21 -8.74 17.53
C TYR A 23 3.78 -7.88 16.40
N ARG A 24 2.95 -7.58 15.38
CA ARG A 24 3.27 -6.60 14.35
C ARG A 24 2.34 -5.41 14.40
N LYS A 25 2.85 -4.24 14.04
CA LYS A 25 2.03 -3.05 13.88
C LYS A 25 1.17 -3.16 12.61
N LEU A 26 -0.11 -2.80 12.74
CA LEU A 26 -0.99 -2.65 11.58
C LEU A 26 -0.53 -1.49 10.71
N ASN A 27 -0.53 -1.69 9.39
CA ASN A 27 -0.35 -0.59 8.46
C ASN A 27 -1.60 0.31 8.41
N THR A 28 -1.50 1.45 7.75
CA THR A 28 -2.59 2.43 7.68
C THR A 28 -3.82 1.86 6.99
N LEU A 29 -3.65 1.07 5.95
CA LEU A 29 -4.74 0.44 5.21
C LEU A 29 -5.52 -0.56 6.07
N GLU A 30 -4.82 -1.42 6.83
CA GLU A 30 -5.44 -2.36 7.77
C GLU A 30 -6.18 -1.64 8.91
N ARG A 31 -5.63 -0.55 9.43
CA ARG A 31 -6.31 0.29 10.43
C ARG A 31 -7.61 0.89 9.87
N TYR A 32 -7.61 1.31 8.61
CA TYR A 32 -8.80 1.82 7.95
C TYR A 32 -9.85 0.73 7.72
N ALA A 33 -9.43 -0.50 7.38
CA ALA A 33 -10.34 -1.64 7.30
C ALA A 33 -11.02 -1.91 8.65
N ASN A 34 -10.24 -1.96 9.72
CA ASN A 34 -10.76 -2.21 11.08
C ASN A 34 -11.68 -1.08 11.59
N SER A 35 -11.52 0.13 11.08
CA SER A 35 -12.35 1.29 11.45
C SER A 35 -13.55 1.50 10.53
N GLY A 36 -13.80 0.61 9.56
CA GLY A 36 -14.93 0.70 8.62
C GLY A 36 -14.73 1.74 7.50
N TRP A 37 -13.54 2.33 7.37
CA TRP A 37 -13.25 3.30 6.30
C TRP A 37 -13.11 2.67 4.91
N LEU A 38 -13.03 1.35 4.82
CA LEU A 38 -13.00 0.62 3.56
C LEU A 38 -14.35 0.04 3.14
N ASP A 39 -15.45 0.47 3.75
CA ASP A 39 -16.80 -0.03 3.44
C ASP A 39 -17.58 0.91 2.49
N PHE A 40 -16.95 1.99 2.01
CA PHE A 40 -17.61 3.00 1.16
C PHE A 40 -17.62 2.69 -0.34
N GLY A 41 -16.92 1.67 -0.79
CA GLY A 41 -16.82 1.33 -2.20
C GLY A 41 -17.98 0.46 -2.70
N ASP A 42 -17.75 -0.19 -3.83
CA ASP A 42 -18.71 -1.14 -4.41
C ASP A 42 -18.98 -2.30 -3.45
N LYS A 43 -20.25 -2.60 -3.21
CA LYS A 43 -20.68 -3.67 -2.31
C LYS A 43 -20.27 -5.07 -2.77
N ARG A 44 -19.84 -5.23 -4.02
CA ARG A 44 -19.29 -6.48 -4.55
C ARG A 44 -17.94 -6.86 -3.93
N TYR A 45 -17.25 -5.90 -3.33
CA TYR A 45 -15.92 -6.08 -2.75
C TYR A 45 -15.95 -5.81 -1.25
N SER A 46 -15.34 -6.72 -0.50
CA SER A 46 -15.21 -6.57 0.96
C SER A 46 -14.00 -5.69 1.32
N ALA A 47 -13.95 -5.24 2.57
CA ALA A 47 -12.77 -4.57 3.11
C ALA A 47 -11.52 -5.45 3.01
N VAL A 48 -11.66 -6.77 3.16
CA VAL A 48 -10.56 -7.75 3.03
C VAL A 48 -10.03 -7.79 1.61
N ASP A 49 -10.92 -7.79 0.59
CA ASP A 49 -10.51 -7.74 -0.82
C ASP A 49 -9.70 -6.47 -1.11
N ARG A 50 -10.13 -5.32 -0.57
CA ARG A 50 -9.46 -4.03 -0.71
C ARG A 50 -8.10 -4.01 -0.03
N VAL A 51 -7.98 -4.54 1.18
CA VAL A 51 -6.69 -4.70 1.87
C VAL A 51 -5.75 -5.59 1.06
N SER A 52 -6.23 -6.72 0.56
CA SER A 52 -5.44 -7.64 -0.25
C SER A 52 -4.90 -6.99 -1.53
N ALA A 53 -5.74 -6.22 -2.23
CA ALA A 53 -5.32 -5.48 -3.42
C ALA A 53 -4.29 -4.40 -3.10
N GLY A 54 -4.48 -3.64 -2.02
CA GLY A 54 -3.54 -2.62 -1.56
C GLY A 54 -2.19 -3.20 -1.14
N CYS A 55 -2.17 -4.31 -0.41
CA CYS A 55 -0.94 -5.02 -0.03
C CYS A 55 -0.18 -5.58 -1.24
N ARG A 56 -0.91 -6.00 -2.29
CA ARG A 56 -0.27 -6.44 -3.54
C ARG A 56 0.40 -5.27 -4.26
N LEU A 57 -0.25 -4.11 -4.33
CA LEU A 57 0.30 -2.88 -4.89
C LEU A 57 1.54 -2.42 -4.11
N GLU A 58 1.47 -2.41 -2.79
CA GLU A 58 2.56 -2.08 -1.87
C GLU A 58 3.79 -2.95 -2.14
N ARG A 59 3.60 -4.26 -2.25
CA ARG A 59 4.70 -5.21 -2.52
C ARG A 59 5.39 -4.91 -3.85
N ASP A 60 4.64 -4.70 -4.93
CA ASP A 60 5.22 -4.38 -6.24
C ASP A 60 5.91 -3.00 -6.22
N TYR A 61 5.38 -2.02 -5.47
CA TYR A 61 6.00 -0.72 -5.25
C TYR A 61 7.36 -0.81 -4.57
N TYR A 62 7.46 -1.61 -3.49
CA TYR A 62 8.74 -1.80 -2.80
C TYR A 62 9.76 -2.55 -3.65
N LEU A 63 9.35 -3.59 -4.34
CA LEU A 63 10.24 -4.33 -5.25
C LEU A 63 10.74 -3.44 -6.38
N ALA A 64 9.87 -2.62 -6.98
CA ALA A 64 10.25 -1.67 -8.02
C ALA A 64 11.20 -0.56 -7.51
N ARG A 65 11.11 -0.17 -6.23
CA ARG A 65 12.01 0.82 -5.60
C ARG A 65 13.37 0.25 -5.22
N LEU A 66 13.45 -1.02 -4.85
CA LEU A 66 14.73 -1.69 -4.60
C LEU A 66 15.65 -1.61 -5.81
N GLU A 67 15.11 -1.64 -7.01
CA GLU A 67 15.83 -1.37 -8.25
C GLU A 67 16.57 -0.02 -8.22
N THR A 68 15.88 1.04 -7.79
CA THR A 68 16.47 2.39 -7.73
C THR A 68 17.61 2.47 -6.70
N VAL A 69 17.46 1.81 -5.57
CA VAL A 69 18.48 1.75 -4.52
C VAL A 69 19.70 0.98 -5.02
N CYS A 70 19.50 -0.19 -5.60
CA CYS A 70 20.59 -0.99 -6.16
C CYS A 70 21.34 -0.25 -7.28
N ALA A 71 20.64 0.44 -8.18
CA ALA A 71 21.25 1.23 -9.24
C ALA A 71 22.08 2.41 -8.70
N ASN A 72 21.64 3.04 -7.63
CA ASN A 72 22.39 4.12 -6.99
C ASN A 72 23.62 3.61 -6.22
N ASP A 73 23.53 2.45 -5.59
CA ASP A 73 24.66 1.84 -4.90
C ASP A 73 25.72 1.35 -5.89
N ILE A 74 25.32 0.80 -7.05
CA ILE A 74 26.22 0.40 -8.13
C ILE A 74 26.97 1.59 -8.73
N ARG A 75 26.34 2.78 -8.79
CA ARG A 75 27.01 4.02 -9.25
C ARG A 75 28.07 4.51 -8.27
N LYS A 76 27.98 4.16 -7.00
CA LYS A 76 28.98 4.50 -5.97
C LYS A 76 30.20 3.58 -5.99
N VAL A 77 30.03 2.37 -6.46
CA VAL A 77 31.15 1.45 -6.69
C VAL A 77 31.77 1.81 -8.03
N LYS A 78 32.92 2.48 -8.03
CA LYS A 78 33.78 2.60 -9.21
C LYS A 78 34.19 1.19 -9.63
N VAL A 79 33.46 0.60 -10.54
CA VAL A 79 33.87 -0.61 -11.23
C VAL A 79 34.52 -0.16 -12.52
N ASP A 80 35.84 -0.20 -12.54
CA ASP A 80 36.60 -0.19 -13.78
C ASP A 80 36.26 -1.50 -14.53
N GLY A 81 35.37 -1.43 -15.50
CA GLY A 81 35.05 -2.58 -16.32
C GLY A 81 33.61 -2.60 -16.84
N HIS A 82 33.49 -2.80 -18.13
CA HIS A 82 32.29 -2.93 -18.95
C HIS A 82 31.26 -3.93 -18.41
N GLY A 83 30.47 -3.55 -17.42
CA GLY A 83 29.37 -4.33 -16.89
C GLY A 83 28.12 -3.49 -16.89
N SER A 84 27.27 -3.62 -17.89
CA SER A 84 25.88 -3.23 -17.80
C SER A 84 25.28 -4.04 -16.64
N ALA A 85 24.93 -3.39 -15.52
CA ALA A 85 24.28 -4.06 -14.41
C ALA A 85 22.91 -4.53 -14.90
N VAL A 86 22.82 -5.81 -15.27
CA VAL A 86 21.56 -6.44 -15.64
C VAL A 86 20.74 -6.55 -14.37
N LEU A 87 19.64 -5.80 -14.33
CA LEU A 87 18.69 -5.87 -13.22
C LEU A 87 18.07 -7.27 -13.14
N PRO A 88 17.84 -7.79 -11.94
CA PRO A 88 17.13 -9.05 -11.79
C PRO A 88 15.77 -9.00 -12.49
N GLU A 89 15.43 -10.03 -13.24
CA GLU A 89 14.16 -10.16 -13.96
C GLU A 89 12.96 -9.93 -13.04
N SER A 90 13.02 -10.43 -11.81
CA SER A 90 11.99 -10.24 -10.78
C SER A 90 11.70 -8.76 -10.45
N VAL A 91 12.71 -7.89 -10.56
CA VAL A 91 12.56 -6.45 -10.32
C VAL A 91 11.91 -5.77 -11.51
N LEU A 92 12.29 -6.15 -12.73
CA LEU A 92 11.67 -5.66 -13.97
C LEU A 92 10.20 -6.06 -14.02
N ASP A 93 9.89 -7.31 -13.67
CA ASP A 93 8.51 -7.81 -13.59
C ASP A 93 7.68 -7.05 -12.54
N ALA A 94 8.25 -6.76 -11.38
CA ALA A 94 7.57 -5.97 -10.35
C ALA A 94 7.26 -4.56 -10.84
N ARG A 95 8.20 -3.94 -11.56
CA ARG A 95 8.02 -2.61 -12.16
C ARG A 95 6.91 -2.60 -13.20
N ASP A 96 6.88 -3.60 -14.06
CA ASP A 96 5.86 -3.73 -15.09
C ASP A 96 4.47 -3.97 -14.48
N ARG A 97 4.37 -4.83 -13.47
CA ARG A 97 3.12 -5.05 -12.72
C ARG A 97 2.64 -3.76 -12.04
N PHE A 98 3.55 -3.05 -11.39
CA PHE A 98 3.23 -1.77 -10.74
C PHE A 98 2.76 -0.74 -11.76
N ASN A 99 3.45 -0.58 -12.89
CA ASN A 99 3.06 0.36 -13.95
C ASN A 99 1.69 0.01 -14.57
N LYS A 100 1.39 -1.28 -14.75
CA LYS A 100 0.07 -1.73 -15.22
C LYS A 100 -1.03 -1.41 -14.19
N ALA A 101 -0.76 -1.65 -12.91
CA ALA A 101 -1.67 -1.29 -11.83
C ALA A 101 -1.92 0.23 -11.75
N CYS A 102 -0.87 1.04 -11.92
CA CYS A 102 -0.98 2.50 -12.01
C CYS A 102 -1.94 2.95 -13.11
N LYS A 103 -1.85 2.34 -14.28
CA LYS A 103 -2.72 2.66 -15.43
C LYS A 103 -4.17 2.24 -15.22
N ALA A 104 -4.42 1.24 -14.38
CA ALA A 104 -5.77 0.77 -14.06
C ALA A 104 -6.52 1.69 -13.09
N ILE A 105 -5.79 2.48 -12.30
CA ILE A 105 -6.38 3.44 -11.36
C ILE A 105 -6.54 4.79 -12.06
N PRO A 106 -7.74 5.41 -12.04
CA PRO A 106 -7.91 6.77 -12.50
C PRO A 106 -6.95 7.74 -11.80
N HIS A 107 -6.36 8.65 -12.56
CA HIS A 107 -5.34 9.59 -12.05
C HIS A 107 -5.81 10.38 -10.81
N GLU A 108 -7.07 10.72 -10.75
CA GLU A 108 -7.70 11.44 -9.64
C GLU A 108 -7.72 10.66 -8.32
N PHE A 109 -7.61 9.32 -8.35
CA PHE A 109 -7.59 8.47 -7.16
C PHE A 109 -6.16 8.07 -6.77
N TRP A 110 -5.22 8.25 -7.68
CA TRP A 110 -3.85 7.75 -7.57
C TRP A 110 -3.14 8.24 -6.30
N ASP A 111 -3.19 9.54 -6.03
CA ASP A 111 -2.47 10.13 -4.90
C ASP A 111 -2.92 9.54 -3.56
N VAL A 112 -4.22 9.34 -3.38
CA VAL A 112 -4.75 8.76 -2.13
C VAL A 112 -4.38 7.29 -2.01
N VAL A 113 -4.45 6.52 -3.10
CA VAL A 113 -4.12 5.09 -3.11
C VAL A 113 -2.64 4.87 -2.81
N VAL A 114 -1.74 5.58 -3.49
CA VAL A 114 -0.28 5.47 -3.26
C VAL A 114 0.09 5.90 -1.85
N ARG A 115 -0.46 7.02 -1.39
CA ARG A 115 -0.21 7.56 -0.07
C ARG A 115 -0.56 6.57 1.04
N VAL A 116 -1.71 5.95 0.95
CA VAL A 116 -2.20 5.03 1.99
C VAL A 116 -1.57 3.65 1.85
N CYS A 117 -1.53 3.08 0.63
CA CYS A 117 -1.08 1.72 0.42
C CYS A 117 0.45 1.60 0.36
N CYS A 118 1.14 2.52 -0.33
CA CYS A 118 2.56 2.40 -0.61
C CYS A 118 3.44 3.21 0.34
N GLU A 119 2.97 4.36 0.82
CA GLU A 119 3.73 5.22 1.72
C GLU A 119 3.35 5.08 3.19
N ASP A 120 2.35 4.26 3.51
CA ASP A 120 1.81 4.04 4.87
C ASP A 120 1.42 5.35 5.57
N LYS A 121 0.90 6.33 4.82
CA LYS A 121 0.48 7.63 5.32
C LYS A 121 -1.04 7.73 5.42
N GLY A 122 -1.52 8.44 6.45
CA GLY A 122 -2.95 8.70 6.63
C GLY A 122 -3.52 9.74 5.67
N PHE A 123 -4.84 9.93 5.74
CA PHE A 123 -5.54 10.96 4.98
C PHE A 123 -5.05 12.37 5.33
N ILE A 124 -5.09 13.27 4.33
CA ILE A 124 -4.77 14.67 4.53
C ILE A 124 -6.00 15.37 5.12
N LEU A 125 -5.85 15.90 6.33
CA LEU A 125 -6.90 16.59 7.04
C LEU A 125 -6.65 18.10 7.00
N ASN A 126 -7.05 18.72 5.90
CA ASN A 126 -6.99 20.17 5.76
C ASN A 126 -8.32 20.77 6.23
N GLY A 127 -8.27 21.61 7.24
CA GLY A 127 -9.45 22.33 7.73
C GLY A 127 -9.32 22.75 9.19
N GLU A 128 -9.77 23.95 9.50
CA GLU A 128 -9.72 24.51 10.85
C GLU A 128 -10.83 23.94 11.76
N SER A 129 -11.95 23.48 11.19
CA SER A 129 -13.06 22.92 11.95
C SER A 129 -13.14 21.39 11.89
N ASP A 130 -13.62 20.78 12.97
CA ASP A 130 -13.77 19.33 13.06
C ASP A 130 -14.73 18.76 12.02
N ARG A 131 -15.79 19.50 11.67
CA ARG A 131 -16.72 19.11 10.59
C ARG A 131 -16.01 19.00 9.24
N LYS A 132 -15.15 19.96 8.89
CA LYS A 132 -14.37 19.93 7.63
C LYS A 132 -13.41 18.75 7.62
N LYS A 133 -12.77 18.42 8.74
CA LYS A 133 -11.89 17.26 8.88
C LYS A 133 -12.64 15.95 8.67
N VAL A 134 -13.82 15.79 9.26
CA VAL A 134 -14.68 14.60 9.08
C VAL A 134 -15.10 14.46 7.62
N TYR A 135 -15.54 15.53 6.98
CA TYR A 135 -15.90 15.51 5.57
C TYR A 135 -14.71 15.13 4.67
N ALA A 136 -13.54 15.70 4.93
CA ALA A 136 -12.31 15.35 4.19
C ALA A 136 -11.94 13.88 4.34
N LYS A 137 -12.10 13.30 5.54
CA LYS A 137 -11.91 11.86 5.78
C LYS A 137 -12.86 11.02 4.95
N HIS A 138 -14.16 11.30 4.98
CA HIS A 138 -15.16 10.56 4.21
C HIS A 138 -14.88 10.60 2.71
N ARG A 139 -14.57 11.79 2.19
CA ARG A 139 -14.22 11.96 0.78
C ARG A 139 -13.00 11.14 0.39
N GLN A 140 -11.93 11.20 1.16
CA GLN A 140 -10.71 10.44 0.86
C GLN A 140 -10.91 8.93 1.03
N ALA A 141 -11.72 8.49 2.01
CA ALA A 141 -12.08 7.09 2.17
C ALA A 141 -12.86 6.56 0.96
N MET A 142 -13.81 7.33 0.44
CA MET A 142 -14.55 6.98 -0.78
C MET A 142 -13.61 6.89 -1.99
N VAL A 143 -12.73 7.85 -2.19
CA VAL A 143 -11.72 7.86 -3.27
C VAL A 143 -10.80 6.65 -3.15
N LEU A 144 -10.33 6.33 -1.95
CA LEU A 144 -9.51 5.15 -1.68
C LEU A 144 -10.24 3.86 -2.05
N CYS A 145 -11.49 3.69 -1.62
CA CYS A 145 -12.28 2.50 -1.93
C CYS A 145 -12.49 2.35 -3.44
N LEU A 146 -12.84 3.43 -4.16
CA LEU A 146 -13.01 3.39 -5.62
C LEU A 146 -11.70 3.03 -6.33
N GLY A 147 -10.58 3.57 -5.90
CA GLY A 147 -9.26 3.23 -6.45
C GLY A 147 -8.89 1.76 -6.20
N LEU A 148 -9.15 1.25 -5.00
CA LEU A 148 -8.93 -0.16 -4.65
C LEU A 148 -9.86 -1.11 -5.42
N ASP A 149 -11.12 -0.72 -5.64
CA ASP A 149 -12.05 -1.50 -6.45
C ASP A 149 -11.54 -1.67 -7.90
N ARG A 150 -10.95 -0.63 -8.49
CA ARG A 150 -10.29 -0.70 -9.80
C ARG A 150 -9.08 -1.62 -9.79
N LEU A 151 -8.29 -1.61 -8.72
CA LEU A 151 -7.18 -2.55 -8.55
C LEU A 151 -7.66 -4.00 -8.48
N ILE A 152 -8.74 -4.27 -7.75
CA ILE A 152 -9.31 -5.61 -7.65
C ILE A 152 -9.74 -6.11 -9.04
N GLU A 153 -10.43 -5.28 -9.82
CA GLU A 153 -10.83 -5.59 -11.19
C GLU A 153 -9.61 -5.89 -12.07
N HIS A 154 -8.58 -5.04 -12.01
CA HIS A 154 -7.33 -5.23 -12.73
C HIS A 154 -6.65 -6.56 -12.38
N TYR A 155 -6.53 -6.89 -11.09
CA TYR A 155 -5.87 -8.12 -10.66
C TYR A 155 -6.67 -9.38 -10.94
N ARG A 156 -8.01 -9.29 -11.03
CA ARG A 156 -8.87 -10.40 -11.45
C ARG A 156 -8.74 -10.66 -12.95
N SER A 157 -8.75 -9.62 -13.78
CA SER A 157 -8.58 -9.72 -15.23
C SER A 157 -7.23 -10.33 -15.60
N SER A 158 -6.15 -9.93 -14.92
CA SER A 158 -4.80 -10.44 -15.16
C SER A 158 -4.62 -11.93 -14.81
N ARG A 159 -5.54 -12.52 -14.05
CA ARG A 159 -5.52 -13.98 -13.75
C ARG A 159 -6.17 -14.84 -14.82
N CYS A 160 -7.00 -14.25 -15.69
CA CYS A 160 -7.71 -14.97 -16.75
C CYS A 160 -6.91 -15.09 -18.05
N GLU A 161 -5.71 -14.51 -18.13
CA GLU A 161 -4.85 -14.53 -19.33
C GLU A 161 -3.83 -15.70 -19.34
N TYR A 162 -3.98 -16.72 -18.43
CA TYR A 162 -3.12 -17.91 -18.40
C TYR A 162 -3.93 -19.20 -18.53
#